data_82a4bbd5a2642bed85ff46f8da18746f
#
_entry.id   82a4bbd5a2642bed85ff46f8da18746f
#
_cell.length_a   1.000
_cell.length_b   1.000
_cell.length_c   1.000
_cell.angle_alpha   90.00
_cell.angle_beta   90.00
_cell.angle_gamma   90.00
#
_symmetry.space_group_name_H-M   'P 1'
#
loop_
_entity.id
_entity.type
_entity.pdbx_description
1 polymer ?
#
loop_
_entity_poly.entity_id
_entity_poly.type
_entity_poly.pdbx_seq_one_letter_code
_entity_poly.pdbx_strand_id
1 'polypeptide(L)'
;MSTPTPDNSPDLLRELIAFESVTLTPNIELIDRVRALLAQAGIPSTLVADPQDARRSNLFASVGPLDVPGIVLSGHTDVVPVTGQPWTSPPFEATERDGRIYGRGSADMKGFVACAVMAMIRAARQPLARPLHLALSFDEEIGCVGVRHLLRALEPMQPAPLLCVVGEPTLMKIGTGNKGKAAYRALCCGQAGHSGLAPHYVNAIHTASDLISALRDVQHDLAEHGPREPGYEVPYTTVHAGTIKGGTALNIVPAECEVNFEIRNVAQDDPNQILARVLDLTRTKMRAAGALPDAEPPRVTTVNSYPGLATPEDSAGVALSLIHI
;
A
#
# COMPACT_ATOMS: atom_id res chain seq x y z
N MET A 1 -10.90 18.85 -29.99
CA MET A 1 -12.18 19.25 -29.38
C MET A 1 -12.06 18.92 -27.90
N SER A 2 -12.34 19.87 -27.00
CA SER A 2 -12.27 19.57 -25.55
C SER A 2 -13.44 18.65 -25.18
N THR A 3 -13.16 17.54 -24.52
CA THR A 3 -14.18 16.66 -23.95
C THR A 3 -15.01 17.48 -22.95
N PRO A 4 -16.33 17.43 -22.98
CA PRO A 4 -17.19 18.21 -22.10
C PRO A 4 -16.93 17.85 -20.62
N THR A 5 -17.21 18.80 -19.73
CA THR A 5 -17.18 18.55 -18.28
C THR A 5 -18.33 17.60 -17.94
N PRO A 6 -18.11 16.49 -17.21
CA PRO A 6 -19.18 15.62 -16.72
C PRO A 6 -20.16 16.40 -15.83
N ASP A 7 -21.45 16.07 -15.92
CA ASP A 7 -22.49 16.75 -15.13
C ASP A 7 -22.48 16.32 -13.65
N ASN A 8 -22.01 15.12 -13.36
CA ASN A 8 -22.02 14.52 -12.03
C ASN A 8 -20.89 13.49 -11.83
N SER A 9 -20.74 12.99 -10.59
CA SER A 9 -19.72 11.99 -10.26
C SER A 9 -19.92 10.64 -10.95
N PRO A 10 -21.15 10.10 -11.14
CA PRO A 10 -21.36 8.89 -11.93
C PRO A 10 -20.88 9.00 -13.37
N ASP A 11 -21.09 10.15 -14.05
CA ASP A 11 -20.62 10.34 -15.42
C ASP A 11 -19.10 10.36 -15.49
N LEU A 12 -18.45 11.06 -14.55
CA LEU A 12 -16.99 11.04 -14.47
C LEU A 12 -16.47 9.63 -14.13
N LEU A 13 -17.13 8.88 -13.26
CA LEU A 13 -16.74 7.51 -12.94
C LEU A 13 -16.73 6.61 -14.18
N ARG A 14 -17.76 6.72 -15.06
CA ARG A 14 -17.81 5.96 -16.31
C ARG A 14 -16.60 6.28 -17.20
N GLU A 15 -16.21 7.55 -17.30
CA GLU A 15 -15.00 7.94 -18.02
C GLU A 15 -13.72 7.36 -17.36
N LEU A 16 -13.61 7.45 -16.04
CA LEU A 16 -12.42 6.98 -15.34
C LEU A 16 -12.23 5.46 -15.41
N ILE A 17 -13.31 4.68 -15.41
CA ILE A 17 -13.25 3.21 -15.57
C ILE A 17 -12.58 2.83 -16.90
N ALA A 18 -12.81 3.59 -17.97
CA ALA A 18 -12.27 3.29 -19.29
C ALA A 18 -10.73 3.42 -19.40
N PHE A 19 -10.08 4.10 -18.45
CA PHE A 19 -8.63 4.14 -18.41
C PHE A 19 -8.07 2.85 -17.76
N GLU A 20 -7.32 2.06 -18.52
CA GLU A 20 -6.69 0.81 -18.06
C GLU A 20 -5.44 1.10 -17.21
N SER A 21 -5.58 1.88 -16.15
CA SER A 21 -4.50 2.24 -15.23
C SER A 21 -4.16 1.10 -14.27
N VAL A 22 -3.82 -0.07 -14.81
CA VAL A 22 -3.40 -1.22 -14.00
C VAL A 22 -2.07 -0.90 -13.31
N THR A 23 -1.89 -1.35 -12.08
CA THR A 23 -0.66 -1.17 -11.30
C THR A 23 0.60 -1.45 -12.14
N LEU A 24 1.62 -0.64 -12.00
CA LEU A 24 2.88 -0.63 -12.78
C LEU A 24 2.71 -0.21 -14.26
N THR A 25 1.52 0.16 -14.71
CA THR A 25 1.32 0.72 -16.05
C THR A 25 1.14 2.25 -16.00
N PRO A 26 1.27 2.95 -17.14
CA PRO A 26 1.05 4.39 -17.19
C PRO A 26 -0.36 4.78 -16.74
N ASN A 27 -0.47 5.85 -15.92
CA ASN A 27 -1.74 6.46 -15.53
C ASN A 27 -1.91 7.89 -16.10
N ILE A 28 -0.96 8.35 -16.90
CA ILE A 28 -0.90 9.75 -17.34
C ILE A 28 -2.13 10.21 -18.11
N GLU A 29 -2.76 9.35 -18.89
CA GLU A 29 -3.98 9.71 -19.64
C GLU A 29 -5.16 10.04 -18.69
N LEU A 30 -5.33 9.23 -17.63
CA LEU A 30 -6.31 9.50 -16.57
C LEU A 30 -5.97 10.82 -15.85
N ILE A 31 -4.71 11.01 -15.47
CA ILE A 31 -4.22 12.20 -14.80
C ILE A 31 -4.43 13.45 -15.67
N ASP A 32 -4.11 13.40 -16.94
CA ASP A 32 -4.32 14.53 -17.88
C ASP A 32 -5.81 14.85 -18.05
N ARG A 33 -6.68 13.85 -18.05
CA ARG A 33 -8.14 14.07 -18.06
C ARG A 33 -8.60 14.81 -16.80
N VAL A 34 -8.20 14.36 -15.62
CA VAL A 34 -8.51 15.05 -14.34
C VAL A 34 -7.95 16.47 -14.34
N ARG A 35 -6.72 16.63 -14.78
CA ARG A 35 -6.04 17.92 -14.88
C ARG A 35 -6.77 18.92 -15.79
N ALA A 36 -7.27 18.44 -16.93
CA ALA A 36 -8.07 19.25 -17.85
C ALA A 36 -9.38 19.72 -17.21
N LEU A 37 -10.07 18.86 -16.45
CA LEU A 37 -11.30 19.20 -15.72
C LEU A 37 -11.03 20.27 -14.64
N LEU A 38 -9.97 20.10 -13.85
CA LEU A 38 -9.57 21.07 -12.84
C LEU A 38 -9.21 22.43 -13.47
N ALA A 39 -8.47 22.42 -14.58
CA ALA A 39 -8.08 23.65 -15.30
C ALA A 39 -9.31 24.38 -15.86
N GLN A 40 -10.31 23.68 -16.38
CA GLN A 40 -11.59 24.27 -16.82
C GLN A 40 -12.34 24.96 -15.68
N ALA A 41 -12.17 24.49 -14.44
CA ALA A 41 -12.72 25.09 -13.23
C ALA A 41 -11.81 26.18 -12.62
N GLY A 42 -10.68 26.52 -13.28
CA GLY A 42 -9.73 27.51 -12.79
C GLY A 42 -8.84 27.01 -11.65
N ILE A 43 -8.75 25.69 -11.43
CA ILE A 43 -7.96 25.08 -10.36
C ILE A 43 -6.60 24.66 -10.92
N PRO A 44 -5.49 25.28 -10.47
CA PRO A 44 -4.15 24.84 -10.85
C PRO A 44 -3.81 23.50 -10.20
N SER A 45 -3.02 22.69 -10.90
CA SER A 45 -2.55 21.42 -10.41
C SER A 45 -1.06 21.21 -10.68
N THR A 46 -0.41 20.48 -9.78
CA THR A 46 1.00 20.08 -9.85
C THR A 46 1.09 18.59 -10.10
N LEU A 47 1.94 18.19 -11.04
CA LEU A 47 2.28 16.78 -11.27
C LEU A 47 3.59 16.42 -10.57
N VAL A 48 3.62 15.25 -9.97
CA VAL A 48 4.83 14.66 -9.38
C VAL A 48 5.00 13.27 -10.00
N ALA A 49 5.81 13.23 -11.06
CA ALA A 49 6.04 12.02 -11.83
C ALA A 49 6.93 11.03 -11.08
N ASP A 50 6.78 9.75 -11.45
CA ASP A 50 7.75 8.72 -11.09
C ASP A 50 9.10 9.02 -11.76
N PRO A 51 10.20 9.08 -10.99
CA PRO A 51 11.54 9.30 -11.55
C PRO A 51 11.98 8.24 -12.58
N GLN A 52 11.39 7.06 -12.56
CA GLN A 52 11.73 5.95 -13.46
C GLN A 52 10.84 5.91 -14.70
N ASP A 53 9.61 6.40 -14.62
CA ASP A 53 8.68 6.48 -15.76
C ASP A 53 7.73 7.67 -15.61
N ALA A 54 8.02 8.76 -16.30
CA ALA A 54 7.23 9.99 -16.26
C ALA A 54 5.75 9.82 -16.72
N ARG A 55 5.41 8.70 -17.33
CA ARG A 55 4.02 8.37 -17.69
C ARG A 55 3.21 7.87 -16.48
N ARG A 56 3.86 7.59 -15.34
CA ARG A 56 3.22 7.39 -14.04
C ARG A 56 3.38 8.66 -13.23
N SER A 57 2.29 9.24 -12.78
CA SER A 57 2.32 10.54 -12.09
C SER A 57 1.28 10.63 -11.00
N ASN A 58 1.68 11.29 -9.91
CA ASN A 58 0.76 11.83 -8.93
C ASN A 58 0.24 13.20 -9.40
N LEU A 59 -0.93 13.59 -8.87
CA LEU A 59 -1.49 14.93 -9.06
C LEU A 59 -1.83 15.52 -7.70
N PHE A 60 -1.45 16.81 -7.52
CA PHE A 60 -1.89 17.60 -6.38
C PHE A 60 -2.54 18.89 -6.88
N ALA A 61 -3.69 19.25 -6.27
CA ALA A 61 -4.41 20.46 -6.59
C ALA A 61 -5.02 21.07 -5.33
N SER A 62 -5.21 22.39 -5.32
CA SER A 62 -5.77 23.11 -4.18
C SER A 62 -6.76 24.15 -4.63
N VAL A 63 -7.82 24.38 -3.85
CA VAL A 63 -8.80 25.43 -4.02
C VAL A 63 -9.12 26.08 -2.68
N GLY A 64 -9.27 27.40 -2.64
CA GLY A 64 -9.52 28.19 -1.42
C GLY A 64 -8.24 28.86 -0.86
N PRO A 65 -8.30 29.45 0.35
CA PRO A 65 -7.19 30.16 0.96
C PRO A 65 -6.10 29.17 1.39
N LEU A 66 -4.83 29.42 1.03
CA LEU A 66 -3.71 28.52 1.30
C LEU A 66 -2.92 28.87 2.57
N ASP A 67 -3.28 29.91 3.26
CA ASP A 67 -2.66 30.42 4.49
C ASP A 67 -3.23 29.82 5.78
N VAL A 68 -4.22 28.94 5.67
CA VAL A 68 -4.86 28.22 6.79
C VAL A 68 -4.88 26.72 6.53
N PRO A 69 -4.87 25.86 7.59
CA PRO A 69 -4.94 24.41 7.43
C PRO A 69 -6.20 23.96 6.68
N GLY A 70 -6.04 23.09 5.67
CA GLY A 70 -7.10 22.57 4.82
C GLY A 70 -7.42 21.10 5.05
N ILE A 71 -8.28 20.57 4.19
CA ILE A 71 -8.65 19.15 4.14
C ILE A 71 -8.10 18.56 2.83
N VAL A 72 -7.47 17.40 2.91
CA VAL A 72 -7.01 16.64 1.73
C VAL A 72 -7.99 15.51 1.43
N LEU A 73 -8.43 15.43 0.18
CA LEU A 73 -9.09 14.25 -0.41
C LEU A 73 -8.02 13.43 -1.12
N SER A 74 -7.73 12.24 -0.61
CA SER A 74 -6.65 11.38 -1.12
C SER A 74 -7.21 10.10 -1.74
N GLY A 75 -6.75 9.76 -2.93
CA GLY A 75 -7.10 8.51 -3.59
C GLY A 75 -6.02 8.06 -4.56
N HIS A 76 -6.05 6.76 -4.92
CA HIS A 76 -5.17 6.22 -5.95
C HIS A 76 -5.91 6.06 -7.28
N THR A 77 -5.15 6.03 -8.36
CA THR A 77 -5.65 5.96 -9.74
C THR A 77 -5.39 4.60 -10.38
N ASP A 78 -4.48 3.83 -9.80
CA ASP A 78 -4.19 2.48 -10.27
C ASP A 78 -5.25 1.48 -9.79
N VAL A 79 -5.27 0.33 -10.45
CA VAL A 79 -6.20 -0.76 -10.16
C VAL A 79 -5.47 -2.10 -10.28
N VAL A 80 -5.91 -3.11 -9.53
CA VAL A 80 -5.36 -4.47 -9.64
C VAL A 80 -5.62 -5.08 -11.02
N PRO A 81 -4.76 -6.02 -11.49
CA PRO A 81 -4.94 -6.72 -12.77
C PRO A 81 -6.29 -7.44 -12.86
N VAL A 82 -6.78 -7.62 -14.08
CA VAL A 82 -8.04 -8.33 -14.39
C VAL A 82 -7.83 -9.74 -14.93
N THR A 83 -6.59 -10.09 -15.29
CA THR A 83 -6.24 -11.38 -15.88
C THR A 83 -6.57 -12.53 -14.93
N GLY A 84 -7.20 -13.57 -15.47
CA GLY A 84 -7.57 -14.76 -14.70
C GLY A 84 -8.81 -14.62 -13.82
N GLN A 85 -9.53 -13.49 -13.89
CA GLN A 85 -10.77 -13.27 -13.15
C GLN A 85 -12.00 -13.50 -14.03
N PRO A 86 -13.09 -14.14 -13.52
CA PRO A 86 -14.31 -14.42 -14.28
C PRO A 86 -15.20 -13.16 -14.35
N TRP A 87 -14.88 -12.23 -15.25
CA TRP A 87 -15.70 -11.04 -15.49
C TRP A 87 -16.98 -11.36 -16.28
N THR A 88 -18.12 -10.83 -15.85
CA THR A 88 -19.42 -10.96 -16.54
C THR A 88 -19.70 -9.84 -17.53
N SER A 89 -18.87 -8.80 -17.53
CA SER A 89 -18.88 -7.67 -18.48
C SER A 89 -17.43 -7.22 -18.69
N PRO A 90 -17.10 -6.47 -19.76
CA PRO A 90 -15.74 -5.95 -19.95
C PRO A 90 -15.29 -5.12 -18.74
N PRO A 91 -14.15 -5.42 -18.14
CA PRO A 91 -13.74 -4.80 -16.86
C PRO A 91 -13.46 -3.30 -16.95
N PHE A 92 -13.09 -2.78 -18.13
CA PHE A 92 -12.82 -1.36 -18.39
C PHE A 92 -13.92 -0.64 -19.17
N GLU A 93 -15.12 -1.25 -19.22
CA GLU A 93 -16.34 -0.63 -19.72
C GLU A 93 -17.36 -0.53 -18.58
N ALA A 94 -17.75 0.70 -18.24
CA ALA A 94 -18.71 0.93 -17.18
C ALA A 94 -20.06 0.31 -17.53
N THR A 95 -20.47 -0.71 -16.81
CA THR A 95 -21.76 -1.39 -17.00
C THR A 95 -22.70 -1.00 -15.87
N GLU A 96 -23.86 -0.44 -16.22
CA GLU A 96 -24.89 -0.09 -15.25
C GLU A 96 -25.93 -1.22 -15.16
N ARG A 97 -26.14 -1.71 -13.94
CA ARG A 97 -27.12 -2.75 -13.63
C ARG A 97 -27.62 -2.60 -12.20
N ASP A 98 -28.91 -2.72 -11.99
CA ASP A 98 -29.56 -2.66 -10.67
C ASP A 98 -29.19 -1.39 -9.87
N GLY A 99 -29.07 -0.23 -10.54
CA GLY A 99 -28.71 1.04 -9.93
C GLY A 99 -27.25 1.12 -9.45
N ARG A 100 -26.37 0.23 -9.95
CA ARG A 100 -24.93 0.19 -9.65
C ARG A 100 -24.09 0.26 -10.91
N ILE A 101 -22.91 0.86 -10.80
CA ILE A 101 -21.91 0.92 -11.87
C ILE A 101 -20.86 -0.16 -11.60
N TYR A 102 -20.73 -1.10 -12.53
CA TYR A 102 -19.75 -2.18 -12.49
C TYR A 102 -18.60 -1.85 -13.43
N GLY A 103 -17.37 -2.17 -13.00
CA GLY A 103 -16.14 -2.03 -13.76
C GLY A 103 -14.93 -2.11 -12.83
N ARG A 104 -13.76 -2.43 -13.35
CA ARG A 104 -12.53 -2.45 -12.55
C ARG A 104 -12.25 -1.04 -11.99
N GLY A 105 -12.03 -0.96 -10.66
CA GLY A 105 -11.79 0.29 -9.97
C GLY A 105 -13.05 1.10 -9.66
N SER A 106 -14.26 0.64 -9.98
CA SER A 106 -15.49 1.39 -9.67
C SER A 106 -15.66 1.63 -8.17
N ALA A 107 -15.30 0.67 -7.33
CA ALA A 107 -15.32 0.78 -5.87
C ALA A 107 -13.93 1.14 -5.30
N ASP A 108 -12.88 0.56 -5.84
CA ASP A 108 -11.50 0.68 -5.39
C ASP A 108 -10.61 1.26 -6.52
N MET A 109 -10.32 2.61 -6.58
CA MET A 109 -11.15 3.59 -5.84
C MET A 109 -11.52 4.77 -6.74
N LYS A 110 -11.69 4.52 -8.08
CA LYS A 110 -12.06 5.57 -9.07
C LYS A 110 -13.41 6.23 -8.75
N GLY A 111 -14.31 5.53 -8.05
CA GLY A 111 -15.56 6.11 -7.56
C GLY A 111 -15.34 7.28 -6.61
N PHE A 112 -14.44 7.12 -5.63
CA PHE A 112 -14.04 8.21 -4.77
C PHE A 112 -13.29 9.30 -5.54
N VAL A 113 -12.38 8.94 -6.44
CA VAL A 113 -11.66 9.91 -7.30
C VAL A 113 -12.64 10.79 -8.06
N ALA A 114 -13.67 10.20 -8.67
CA ALA A 114 -14.72 10.95 -9.38
C ALA A 114 -15.46 11.91 -8.43
N CYS A 115 -15.84 11.45 -7.24
CA CYS A 115 -16.48 12.29 -6.22
C CYS A 115 -15.58 13.43 -5.76
N ALA A 116 -14.30 13.16 -5.51
CA ALA A 116 -13.33 14.14 -5.06
C ALA A 116 -13.06 15.23 -6.12
N VAL A 117 -12.88 14.85 -7.38
CA VAL A 117 -12.71 15.80 -8.49
C VAL A 117 -13.94 16.71 -8.63
N MET A 118 -15.15 16.14 -8.60
CA MET A 118 -16.38 16.92 -8.67
C MET A 118 -16.57 17.83 -7.44
N ALA A 119 -16.12 17.39 -6.26
CA ALA A 119 -16.12 18.24 -5.06
C ALA A 119 -15.18 19.43 -5.22
N MET A 120 -13.97 19.24 -5.76
CA MET A 120 -13.04 20.33 -6.08
C MET A 120 -13.67 21.36 -7.04
N ILE A 121 -14.29 20.87 -8.13
CA ILE A 121 -14.94 21.75 -9.13
C ILE A 121 -16.09 22.55 -8.53
N ARG A 122 -16.89 21.94 -7.63
CA ARG A 122 -17.96 22.64 -6.91
C ARG A 122 -17.40 23.65 -5.92
N ALA A 123 -16.36 23.28 -5.18
CA ALA A 123 -15.70 24.12 -4.20
C ALA A 123 -15.11 25.40 -4.83
N ALA A 124 -14.59 25.30 -6.05
CA ALA A 124 -14.05 26.46 -6.78
C ALA A 124 -15.11 27.55 -7.11
N ARG A 125 -16.39 27.23 -7.02
CA ARG A 125 -17.50 28.15 -7.31
C ARG A 125 -18.00 28.90 -6.07
N GLN A 126 -17.41 28.66 -4.90
CA GLN A 126 -17.88 29.21 -3.62
C GLN A 126 -16.70 29.76 -2.81
N PRO A 127 -16.93 30.79 -1.97
CA PRO A 127 -15.93 31.20 -1.01
C PRO A 127 -15.72 30.11 0.04
N LEU A 128 -14.48 29.70 0.24
CA LEU A 128 -14.10 28.69 1.24
C LEU A 128 -13.41 29.35 2.42
N ALA A 129 -13.76 28.95 3.63
CA ALA A 129 -13.07 29.35 4.85
C ALA A 129 -11.72 28.61 5.04
N ARG A 130 -11.55 27.45 4.41
CA ARG A 130 -10.35 26.60 4.44
C ARG A 130 -10.12 25.99 3.07
N PRO A 131 -8.87 25.70 2.69
CA PRO A 131 -8.62 25.06 1.40
C PRO A 131 -9.09 23.61 1.38
N LEU A 132 -9.54 23.18 0.22
CA LEU A 132 -9.72 21.78 -0.14
C LEU A 132 -8.58 21.38 -1.08
N HIS A 133 -7.92 20.30 -0.78
CA HIS A 133 -6.84 19.72 -1.57
C HIS A 133 -7.26 18.40 -2.17
N LEU A 134 -6.76 18.09 -3.35
CA LEU A 134 -6.87 16.78 -4.00
C LEU A 134 -5.47 16.20 -4.16
N ALA A 135 -5.28 14.98 -3.67
CA ALA A 135 -4.05 14.22 -3.82
C ALA A 135 -4.35 12.89 -4.50
N LEU A 136 -3.94 12.74 -5.76
CA LEU A 136 -4.08 11.48 -6.49
C LEU A 136 -2.71 10.81 -6.65
N SER A 137 -2.65 9.51 -6.37
CA SER A 137 -1.42 8.72 -6.46
C SER A 137 -1.54 7.58 -7.45
N PHE A 138 -0.38 6.99 -7.80
CA PHE A 138 -0.24 5.79 -8.61
C PHE A 138 0.40 4.67 -7.77
N ASP A 139 0.24 3.41 -8.20
CA ASP A 139 0.85 2.21 -7.61
C ASP A 139 0.62 2.11 -6.09
N GLU A 140 -0.63 2.37 -5.64
CA GLU A 140 -1.05 2.13 -4.27
C GLU A 140 -1.11 0.62 -3.99
N GLU A 141 -1.69 -0.16 -4.89
CA GLU A 141 -2.03 -1.58 -4.77
C GLU A 141 -0.82 -2.50 -4.54
N ILE A 142 0.39 -2.01 -4.82
CA ILE A 142 1.65 -2.70 -4.50
C ILE A 142 2.35 -2.13 -3.27
N GLY A 143 1.62 -1.35 -2.46
CA GLY A 143 2.06 -0.86 -1.15
C GLY A 143 2.43 0.60 -1.11
N CYS A 144 1.55 1.46 -1.62
CA CYS A 144 1.63 2.92 -1.49
C CYS A 144 2.97 3.48 -2.04
N VAL A 145 3.41 3.00 -3.21
CA VAL A 145 4.73 3.35 -3.76
C VAL A 145 4.72 4.77 -4.30
N GLY A 146 3.73 5.13 -5.12
CA GLY A 146 3.68 6.42 -5.82
C GLY A 146 3.48 7.60 -4.88
N VAL A 147 2.64 7.48 -3.87
CA VAL A 147 2.35 8.57 -2.92
C VAL A 147 3.60 9.06 -2.18
N ARG A 148 4.64 8.24 -2.04
CA ARG A 148 5.90 8.62 -1.38
C ARG A 148 6.62 9.75 -2.11
N HIS A 149 6.52 9.80 -3.43
CA HIS A 149 7.06 10.91 -4.24
C HIS A 149 6.25 12.19 -3.99
N LEU A 150 4.93 12.08 -3.92
CA LEU A 150 4.05 13.20 -3.63
C LEU A 150 4.30 13.76 -2.22
N LEU A 151 4.40 12.90 -1.21
CA LEU A 151 4.66 13.32 0.17
C LEU A 151 5.97 14.11 0.29
N ARG A 152 7.06 13.66 -0.36
CA ARG A 152 8.33 14.41 -0.40
C ARG A 152 8.18 15.78 -1.07
N ALA A 153 7.40 15.85 -2.15
CA ALA A 153 7.16 17.12 -2.85
C ALA A 153 6.31 18.09 -2.02
N LEU A 154 5.45 17.57 -1.15
CA LEU A 154 4.58 18.35 -0.27
C LEU A 154 5.19 18.64 1.12
N GLU A 155 6.35 18.07 1.45
CA GLU A 155 7.03 18.29 2.74
C GLU A 155 7.21 19.79 3.09
N PRO A 156 7.51 20.69 2.13
CA PRO A 156 7.61 22.13 2.41
C PRO A 156 6.26 22.84 2.60
N MET A 157 5.13 22.17 2.35
CA MET A 157 3.80 22.78 2.40
C MET A 157 3.45 23.23 3.82
N GLN A 158 3.12 24.52 3.95
CA GLN A 158 2.66 25.13 5.21
C GLN A 158 1.44 26.01 4.93
N PRO A 159 0.45 26.02 5.82
CA PRO A 159 0.33 25.15 7.00
C PRO A 159 0.04 23.69 6.63
N ALA A 160 0.40 22.77 7.51
CA ALA A 160 0.07 21.34 7.34
C ALA A 160 -1.47 21.16 7.29
N PRO A 161 -1.97 20.20 6.50
CA PRO A 161 -3.40 19.88 6.48
C PRO A 161 -3.96 19.50 7.85
N LEU A 162 -5.20 19.91 8.11
CA LEU A 162 -5.95 19.57 9.31
C LEU A 162 -6.36 18.08 9.32
N LEU A 163 -6.72 17.56 8.15
CA LEU A 163 -7.29 16.23 7.95
C LEU A 163 -6.97 15.74 6.55
N CYS A 164 -6.70 14.43 6.43
CA CYS A 164 -6.69 13.72 5.16
C CYS A 164 -7.78 12.66 5.17
N VAL A 165 -8.69 12.73 4.20
CA VAL A 165 -9.72 11.72 3.95
C VAL A 165 -9.21 10.82 2.83
N VAL A 166 -8.93 9.56 3.14
CA VAL A 166 -8.58 8.53 2.17
C VAL A 166 -9.84 7.77 1.81
N GLY A 167 -10.19 7.74 0.53
CA GLY A 167 -11.50 7.27 0.07
C GLY A 167 -11.57 5.78 -0.24
N GLU A 168 -10.90 4.95 0.53
CA GLU A 168 -10.98 3.50 0.42
C GLU A 168 -12.40 2.95 0.66
N PRO A 169 -12.77 1.80 0.05
CA PRO A 169 -14.13 1.26 0.08
C PRO A 169 -14.47 0.62 1.43
N THR A 170 -14.83 1.43 2.42
CA THR A 170 -15.16 1.02 3.79
C THR A 170 -16.67 0.80 4.03
N LEU A 171 -17.47 0.70 2.97
CA LEU A 171 -18.95 0.68 3.05
C LEU A 171 -19.52 1.90 3.81
N MET A 172 -18.92 3.06 3.61
CA MET A 172 -19.27 4.33 4.28
C MET A 172 -19.06 4.29 5.80
N LYS A 173 -18.30 3.36 6.34
CA LYS A 173 -17.83 3.39 7.72
C LYS A 173 -16.52 4.15 7.81
N ILE A 174 -16.24 4.76 8.96
CA ILE A 174 -14.97 5.44 9.19
C ILE A 174 -13.95 4.42 9.67
N GLY A 175 -12.90 4.23 8.88
CA GLY A 175 -11.71 3.50 9.30
C GLY A 175 -10.77 4.45 10.04
N THR A 176 -10.58 4.26 11.34
CA THR A 176 -9.68 5.07 12.16
C THR A 176 -8.26 4.54 12.20
N GLY A 177 -8.04 3.32 11.68
CA GLY A 177 -6.72 2.71 11.69
C GLY A 177 -6.54 1.59 10.67
N ASN A 178 -5.28 1.32 10.38
CA ASN A 178 -4.82 0.13 9.66
C ASN A 178 -3.47 -0.32 10.19
N LYS A 179 -3.19 -1.63 10.10
CA LYS A 179 -1.87 -2.15 10.42
C LYS A 179 -0.83 -1.68 9.43
N GLY A 180 0.38 -1.39 9.92
CA GLY A 180 1.54 -1.24 9.10
C GLY A 180 1.92 -2.55 8.40
N LYS A 181 2.78 -2.44 7.39
CA LYS A 181 3.35 -3.58 6.68
C LYS A 181 4.85 -3.40 6.53
N ALA A 182 5.59 -4.49 6.76
CA ALA A 182 6.97 -4.60 6.34
C ALA A 182 7.17 -5.97 5.70
N ALA A 183 7.47 -5.99 4.41
CA ALA A 183 7.71 -7.18 3.61
C ALA A 183 9.20 -7.37 3.35
N TYR A 184 9.68 -8.59 3.53
CA TYR A 184 11.09 -8.93 3.47
C TYR A 184 11.34 -10.13 2.57
N ARG A 185 12.51 -10.12 1.94
CA ARG A 185 13.12 -11.25 1.25
C ARG A 185 14.39 -11.65 2.00
N ALA A 186 14.42 -12.87 2.51
CA ALA A 186 15.59 -13.44 3.16
C ALA A 186 16.27 -14.46 2.24
N LEU A 187 17.53 -14.23 1.93
CA LEU A 187 18.38 -15.18 1.20
C LEU A 187 19.26 -15.93 2.21
N CYS A 188 19.01 -17.23 2.34
CA CYS A 188 19.84 -18.15 3.09
C CYS A 188 20.88 -18.73 2.13
N CYS A 189 22.17 -18.63 2.51
CA CYS A 189 23.28 -19.11 1.71
C CYS A 189 23.87 -20.39 2.33
N GLY A 190 24.32 -21.30 1.48
CA GLY A 190 24.98 -22.55 1.82
C GLY A 190 26.09 -22.91 0.83
N GLN A 191 26.47 -24.15 0.83
CA GLN A 191 27.51 -24.69 -0.07
C GLN A 191 27.01 -25.94 -0.78
N ALA A 192 27.04 -25.93 -2.13
CA ALA A 192 26.66 -27.11 -2.89
C ALA A 192 27.66 -28.26 -2.68
N GLY A 193 27.14 -29.47 -2.49
CA GLY A 193 27.94 -30.67 -2.32
C GLY A 193 27.12 -31.94 -2.46
N HIS A 194 27.79 -33.09 -2.52
CA HIS A 194 27.08 -34.39 -2.59
C HIS A 194 26.39 -34.68 -1.26
N SER A 195 25.10 -35.05 -1.30
CA SER A 195 24.30 -35.30 -0.09
C SER A 195 24.87 -36.35 0.87
N GLY A 196 25.62 -37.33 0.37
CA GLY A 196 26.36 -38.30 1.21
C GLY A 196 27.45 -37.69 2.08
N LEU A 197 27.86 -36.42 1.79
CA LEU A 197 28.84 -35.66 2.53
C LEU A 197 28.20 -34.41 3.19
N ALA A 198 26.89 -34.38 3.29
CA ALA A 198 26.13 -33.23 3.81
C ALA A 198 26.64 -32.63 5.14
N PRO A 199 27.16 -33.43 6.12
CA PRO A 199 27.70 -32.87 7.36
C PRO A 199 28.93 -31.93 7.17
N HIS A 200 29.55 -31.92 6.01
CA HIS A 200 30.69 -31.05 5.67
C HIS A 200 30.30 -29.76 4.96
N TYR A 201 29.01 -29.56 4.69
CA TYR A 201 28.51 -28.43 3.92
C TYR A 201 27.42 -27.67 4.67
N VAL A 202 27.38 -26.35 4.52
CA VAL A 202 26.28 -25.52 4.99
C VAL A 202 25.07 -25.75 4.09
N ASN A 203 23.93 -26.15 4.66
CA ASN A 203 22.69 -26.39 3.96
C ASN A 203 21.76 -25.18 4.08
N ALA A 204 21.52 -24.47 2.98
CA ALA A 204 20.69 -23.26 2.95
C ALA A 204 19.23 -23.53 3.37
N ILE A 205 18.67 -24.72 3.11
CA ILE A 205 17.31 -25.08 3.56
C ILE A 205 17.26 -25.24 5.07
N HIS A 206 18.30 -25.74 5.72
CA HIS A 206 18.35 -25.81 7.18
C HIS A 206 18.33 -24.40 7.79
N THR A 207 19.15 -23.47 7.28
CA THR A 207 19.14 -22.06 7.71
C THR A 207 17.74 -21.43 7.50
N ALA A 208 17.07 -21.71 6.36
CA ALA A 208 15.72 -21.23 6.11
C ALA A 208 14.68 -21.84 7.08
N SER A 209 14.86 -23.10 7.46
CA SER A 209 14.03 -23.76 8.48
C SER A 209 14.17 -23.09 9.84
N ASP A 210 15.40 -22.77 10.25
CA ASP A 210 15.68 -22.06 11.50
C ASP A 210 15.06 -20.65 11.50
N LEU A 211 15.12 -19.93 10.38
CA LEU A 211 14.43 -18.65 10.19
C LEU A 211 12.91 -18.80 10.34
N ILE A 212 12.29 -19.76 9.66
CA ILE A 212 10.84 -19.99 9.75
C ILE A 212 10.45 -20.39 11.17
N SER A 213 11.25 -21.19 11.85
CA SER A 213 11.05 -21.53 13.26
C SER A 213 11.11 -20.28 14.14
N ALA A 214 12.08 -19.38 13.92
CA ALA A 214 12.18 -18.11 14.64
C ALA A 214 10.99 -17.18 14.39
N LEU A 215 10.51 -17.08 13.13
CA LEU A 215 9.30 -16.33 12.78
C LEU A 215 8.07 -16.83 13.56
N ARG A 216 7.92 -18.16 13.68
CA ARG A 216 6.82 -18.77 14.42
C ARG A 216 6.89 -18.49 15.91
N ASP A 217 8.08 -18.54 16.52
CA ASP A 217 8.26 -18.28 17.94
C ASP A 217 7.96 -16.80 18.25
N VAL A 218 8.45 -15.89 17.41
CA VAL A 218 8.15 -14.45 17.53
C VAL A 218 6.65 -14.18 17.34
N GLN A 219 6.00 -14.83 16.37
CA GLN A 219 4.56 -14.75 16.18
C GLN A 219 3.78 -15.19 17.43
N HIS A 220 4.20 -16.29 18.04
CA HIS A 220 3.55 -16.83 19.24
C HIS A 220 3.67 -15.84 20.40
N ASP A 221 4.86 -15.31 20.64
CA ASP A 221 5.07 -14.32 21.70
C ASP A 221 4.31 -13.02 21.49
N LEU A 222 4.25 -12.51 20.24
CA LEU A 222 3.43 -11.33 19.91
C LEU A 222 1.94 -11.61 20.13
N ALA A 223 1.49 -12.83 19.86
CA ALA A 223 0.12 -13.24 20.11
C ALA A 223 -0.21 -13.36 21.59
N GLU A 224 0.74 -13.68 22.45
CA GLU A 224 0.53 -13.81 23.91
C GLU A 224 0.80 -12.51 24.66
N HIS A 225 1.88 -11.82 24.33
CA HIS A 225 2.42 -10.72 25.14
C HIS A 225 2.48 -9.36 24.41
N GLY A 226 2.31 -9.34 23.08
CA GLY A 226 2.40 -8.11 22.28
C GLY A 226 1.29 -7.10 22.59
N PRO A 227 1.47 -5.84 22.15
CA PRO A 227 0.42 -4.82 22.24
C PRO A 227 -0.88 -5.27 21.57
N ARG A 228 -2.00 -4.72 22.06
CA ARG A 228 -3.35 -5.02 21.57
C ARG A 228 -4.02 -3.79 21.01
N GLU A 229 -4.63 -3.94 19.83
CA GLU A 229 -5.48 -2.95 19.19
C GLU A 229 -6.88 -3.55 18.97
N PRO A 230 -7.83 -3.31 19.88
CA PRO A 230 -9.13 -4.00 19.89
C PRO A 230 -9.97 -3.81 18.63
N GLY A 231 -9.70 -2.78 17.83
CA GLY A 231 -10.41 -2.49 16.57
C GLY A 231 -10.13 -3.49 15.44
N TYR A 232 -9.14 -4.38 15.58
CA TYR A 232 -8.80 -5.36 14.55
C TYR A 232 -9.30 -6.76 14.92
N GLU A 233 -9.73 -7.54 13.90
CA GLU A 233 -10.10 -8.94 14.06
C GLU A 233 -8.95 -9.76 14.68
N VAL A 234 -7.70 -9.52 14.23
CA VAL A 234 -6.49 -9.99 14.88
C VAL A 234 -5.85 -8.80 15.58
N PRO A 235 -6.02 -8.63 16.90
CA PRO A 235 -5.73 -7.39 17.60
C PRO A 235 -4.26 -7.18 18.00
N TYR A 236 -3.33 -7.90 17.37
CA TYR A 236 -1.90 -7.84 17.63
C TYR A 236 -1.09 -7.93 16.32
N THR A 237 0.19 -7.62 16.40
CA THR A 237 1.12 -7.73 15.28
C THR A 237 1.29 -9.17 14.83
N THR A 238 1.19 -9.40 13.53
CA THR A 238 1.38 -10.72 12.93
C THR A 238 2.67 -10.80 12.13
N VAL A 239 3.31 -11.97 12.17
CA VAL A 239 4.51 -12.33 11.40
C VAL A 239 4.18 -13.55 10.56
N HIS A 240 4.37 -13.48 9.26
CA HIS A 240 3.92 -14.52 8.33
C HIS A 240 5.00 -14.83 7.29
N ALA A 241 5.41 -16.12 7.19
CA ALA A 241 6.22 -16.62 6.09
C ALA A 241 5.31 -16.98 4.91
N GLY A 242 5.42 -16.23 3.80
CA GLY A 242 4.52 -16.36 2.64
C GLY A 242 5.00 -17.38 1.61
N THR A 243 6.29 -17.38 1.28
CA THR A 243 6.86 -18.30 0.30
C THR A 243 8.24 -18.79 0.71
N ILE A 244 8.59 -20.00 0.25
CA ILE A 244 9.93 -20.56 0.36
C ILE A 244 10.31 -21.23 -0.97
N LYS A 245 11.55 -21.02 -1.41
CA LYS A 245 12.10 -21.65 -2.62
C LYS A 245 13.58 -21.94 -2.43
N GLY A 246 13.99 -23.21 -2.56
CA GLY A 246 15.40 -23.59 -2.40
C GLY A 246 15.69 -25.02 -2.86
N GLY A 247 16.99 -25.26 -3.10
CA GLY A 247 17.48 -26.55 -3.59
C GLY A 247 17.27 -26.76 -5.11
N THR A 248 18.05 -27.67 -5.69
CA THR A 248 18.03 -27.99 -7.13
C THR A 248 17.78 -29.47 -7.40
N ALA A 249 18.29 -30.38 -6.55
CA ALA A 249 18.11 -31.81 -6.66
C ALA A 249 18.26 -32.48 -5.28
N LEU A 250 17.61 -33.65 -5.10
CA LEU A 250 17.57 -34.33 -3.82
C LEU A 250 18.98 -34.76 -3.32
N ASN A 251 19.88 -35.07 -4.23
CA ASN A 251 21.23 -35.58 -3.92
C ASN A 251 22.29 -34.46 -3.88
N ILE A 252 21.89 -33.18 -3.88
CA ILE A 252 22.78 -32.03 -3.79
C ILE A 252 22.41 -31.23 -2.52
N VAL A 253 23.41 -30.88 -1.69
CA VAL A 253 23.23 -29.96 -0.58
C VAL A 253 22.86 -28.57 -1.15
N PRO A 254 21.75 -27.95 -0.73
CA PRO A 254 21.32 -26.66 -1.26
C PRO A 254 22.28 -25.52 -0.95
N ALA A 255 22.70 -24.79 -1.98
CA ALA A 255 23.54 -23.59 -1.85
C ALA A 255 22.71 -22.32 -1.55
N GLU A 256 21.42 -22.31 -1.96
CA GLU A 256 20.55 -21.16 -1.77
C GLU A 256 19.14 -21.60 -1.37
N CYS A 257 18.53 -20.80 -0.50
CA CYS A 257 17.12 -20.89 -0.17
C CYS A 257 16.58 -19.48 0.12
N GLU A 258 15.54 -19.08 -0.60
CA GLU A 258 14.85 -17.80 -0.43
C GLU A 258 13.57 -18.01 0.40
N VAL A 259 13.35 -17.14 1.39
CA VAL A 259 12.11 -17.06 2.16
C VAL A 259 11.57 -15.63 2.05
N ASN A 260 10.33 -15.49 1.60
CA ASN A 260 9.62 -14.21 1.64
C ASN A 260 8.64 -14.23 2.83
N PHE A 261 8.72 -13.21 3.65
CA PHE A 261 7.89 -13.07 4.86
C PHE A 261 7.48 -11.62 5.07
N GLU A 262 6.44 -11.40 5.88
CA GLU A 262 5.99 -10.06 6.22
C GLU A 262 5.63 -9.93 7.70
N ILE A 263 5.67 -8.68 8.16
CA ILE A 263 5.19 -8.24 9.46
C ILE A 263 4.02 -7.28 9.21
N ARG A 264 2.86 -7.53 9.83
CA ARG A 264 1.70 -6.63 9.87
C ARG A 264 1.58 -6.08 11.27
N ASN A 265 2.17 -4.91 11.50
CA ASN A 265 2.30 -4.36 12.85
C ASN A 265 1.14 -3.44 13.23
N VAL A 266 0.69 -3.53 14.49
CA VAL A 266 -0.10 -2.48 15.13
C VAL A 266 0.76 -1.23 15.34
N ALA A 267 0.13 -0.07 15.55
CA ALA A 267 0.85 1.21 15.60
C ALA A 267 1.92 1.30 16.71
N GLN A 268 1.75 0.51 17.79
CA GLN A 268 2.66 0.49 18.93
C GLN A 268 3.94 -0.32 18.68
N ASP A 269 3.97 -1.16 17.63
CA ASP A 269 5.10 -2.03 17.33
C ASP A 269 5.98 -1.44 16.22
N ASP A 270 7.30 -1.52 16.40
CA ASP A 270 8.29 -1.22 15.37
C ASP A 270 8.69 -2.51 14.61
N PRO A 271 8.38 -2.64 13.33
CA PRO A 271 8.74 -3.81 12.55
C PRO A 271 10.25 -4.05 12.46
N ASN A 272 11.09 -3.00 12.62
CA ASN A 272 12.54 -3.17 12.61
C ASN A 272 13.05 -3.87 13.88
N GLN A 273 12.45 -3.58 15.04
CA GLN A 273 12.77 -4.26 16.29
C GLN A 273 12.32 -5.73 16.23
N ILE A 274 11.15 -6.00 15.65
CA ILE A 274 10.66 -7.37 15.45
C ILE A 274 11.59 -8.14 14.50
N LEU A 275 12.02 -7.53 13.39
CA LEU A 275 12.99 -8.13 12.47
C LEU A 275 14.31 -8.46 13.17
N ALA A 276 14.85 -7.52 13.94
CA ALA A 276 16.10 -7.74 14.69
C ALA A 276 15.97 -8.95 15.63
N ARG A 277 14.85 -9.05 16.35
CA ARG A 277 14.54 -10.17 17.24
C ARG A 277 14.44 -11.50 16.48
N VAL A 278 13.79 -11.52 15.32
CA VAL A 278 13.71 -12.72 14.44
C VAL A 278 15.11 -13.18 14.05
N LEU A 279 15.99 -12.24 13.63
CA LEU A 279 17.34 -12.57 13.20
C LEU A 279 18.23 -13.08 14.35
N ASP A 280 18.11 -12.51 15.55
CA ASP A 280 18.83 -12.97 16.73
C ASP A 280 18.40 -14.38 17.16
N LEU A 281 17.10 -14.63 17.13
CA LEU A 281 16.57 -15.95 17.43
C LEU A 281 16.96 -16.97 16.36
N THR A 282 17.00 -16.57 15.08
CA THR A 282 17.50 -17.42 13.99
C THR A 282 18.95 -17.85 14.25
N ARG A 283 19.83 -16.91 14.58
CA ARG A 283 21.24 -17.20 14.94
C ARG A 283 21.34 -18.18 16.12
N THR A 284 20.47 -18.00 17.10
CA THR A 284 20.44 -18.89 18.29
C THR A 284 20.04 -20.31 17.90
N LYS A 285 19.01 -20.45 17.03
CA LYS A 285 18.54 -21.75 16.54
C LYS A 285 19.60 -22.45 15.67
N MET A 286 20.25 -21.73 14.76
CA MET A 286 21.35 -22.24 13.94
C MET A 286 22.48 -22.83 14.82
N ARG A 287 22.90 -22.10 15.86
CA ARG A 287 23.91 -22.57 16.81
C ARG A 287 23.46 -23.82 17.58
N ALA A 288 22.22 -23.81 18.07
CA ALA A 288 21.64 -24.95 18.78
C ALA A 288 21.49 -26.21 17.90
N ALA A 289 21.25 -26.03 16.61
CA ALA A 289 21.20 -27.10 15.62
C ALA A 289 22.60 -27.59 15.17
N GLY A 290 23.68 -27.04 15.71
CA GLY A 290 25.05 -27.42 15.36
C GLY A 290 25.50 -26.92 13.98
N ALA A 291 25.06 -25.73 13.60
CA ALA A 291 25.48 -25.11 12.33
C ALA A 291 27.02 -25.01 12.25
N LEU A 292 27.57 -25.24 11.07
CA LEU A 292 29.00 -25.11 10.81
C LEU A 292 29.49 -23.70 11.11
N PRO A 293 30.77 -23.52 11.49
CA PRO A 293 31.32 -22.21 11.89
C PRO A 293 31.23 -21.12 10.81
N ASP A 294 31.19 -21.50 9.54
CA ASP A 294 31.06 -20.63 8.36
C ASP A 294 29.63 -20.43 7.91
N ALA A 295 28.64 -20.97 8.61
CA ALA A 295 27.23 -20.72 8.33
C ALA A 295 26.83 -19.30 8.70
N GLU A 296 26.45 -18.51 7.70
CA GLU A 296 26.00 -17.13 7.87
C GLU A 296 24.48 -17.08 8.15
N PRO A 297 24.01 -16.11 8.96
CA PRO A 297 22.59 -15.85 9.09
C PRO A 297 21.99 -15.36 7.74
N PRO A 298 20.66 -15.45 7.55
CA PRO A 298 20.02 -14.98 6.33
C PRO A 298 20.33 -13.51 6.03
N ARG A 299 20.57 -13.19 4.77
CA ARG A 299 20.67 -11.81 4.27
C ARG A 299 19.27 -11.31 3.96
N VAL A 300 18.81 -10.31 4.72
CA VAL A 300 17.45 -9.80 4.61
C VAL A 300 17.43 -8.48 3.87
N THR A 301 16.55 -8.37 2.87
CA THR A 301 16.27 -7.14 2.12
C THR A 301 14.82 -6.75 2.34
N THR A 302 14.57 -5.48 2.67
CA THR A 302 13.21 -4.93 2.72
C THR A 302 12.69 -4.76 1.30
N VAL A 303 11.57 -5.40 1.00
CA VAL A 303 10.89 -5.30 -0.32
C VAL A 303 9.97 -4.09 -0.34
N ASN A 304 9.18 -3.93 0.73
CA ASN A 304 8.26 -2.80 0.90
C ASN A 304 7.97 -2.60 2.39
N SER A 305 7.74 -1.33 2.79
CA SER A 305 7.32 -1.02 4.15
C SER A 305 6.50 0.27 4.15
N TYR A 306 5.43 0.29 4.96
CA TYR A 306 4.66 1.50 5.28
C TYR A 306 4.15 1.42 6.74
N PRO A 307 3.98 2.58 7.40
CA PRO A 307 3.52 2.61 8.79
C PRO A 307 2.05 2.22 8.90
N GLY A 308 1.65 1.82 10.10
CA GLY A 308 0.25 1.73 10.47
C GLY A 308 -0.37 3.11 10.71
N LEU A 309 -1.68 3.17 10.68
CA LEU A 309 -2.47 4.34 11.06
C LEU A 309 -3.23 4.02 12.35
N ALA A 310 -3.22 4.97 13.29
CA ALA A 310 -4.05 4.95 14.49
C ALA A 310 -4.56 6.37 14.74
N THR A 311 -5.73 6.69 14.21
CA THR A 311 -6.40 7.98 14.42
C THR A 311 -7.27 7.87 15.66
N PRO A 312 -7.13 8.77 16.65
CA PRO A 312 -8.00 8.77 17.83
C PRO A 312 -9.48 8.90 17.45
N GLU A 313 -10.33 8.06 18.03
CA GLU A 313 -11.77 8.04 17.73
C GLU A 313 -12.46 9.35 18.12
N ASP A 314 -11.94 10.06 19.10
CA ASP A 314 -12.41 11.37 19.57
C ASP A 314 -11.84 12.56 18.78
N SER A 315 -11.07 12.30 17.71
CA SER A 315 -10.49 13.35 16.88
C SER A 315 -11.56 14.16 16.14
N ALA A 316 -11.27 15.44 15.93
CA ALA A 316 -12.17 16.34 15.17
C ALA A 316 -12.47 15.82 13.76
N GLY A 317 -11.52 15.10 13.14
CA GLY A 317 -11.70 14.48 11.82
C GLY A 317 -12.74 13.36 11.81
N VAL A 318 -12.73 12.50 12.83
CA VAL A 318 -13.73 11.44 13.00
C VAL A 318 -15.10 12.06 13.28
N ALA A 319 -15.19 13.04 14.20
CA ALA A 319 -16.44 13.74 14.51
C ALA A 319 -17.03 14.41 13.27
N LEU A 320 -16.21 15.11 12.45
CA LEU A 320 -16.64 15.74 11.20
C LEU A 320 -17.17 14.71 10.20
N SER A 321 -16.49 13.58 10.05
CA SER A 321 -16.91 12.51 9.14
C SER A 321 -18.25 11.88 9.56
N LEU A 322 -18.46 11.66 10.86
CA LEU A 322 -19.72 11.11 11.41
C LEU A 322 -20.94 12.02 11.15
N ILE A 323 -20.77 13.35 11.13
CA ILE A 323 -21.85 14.30 10.85
C ILE A 323 -22.39 14.12 9.41
N HIS A 324 -21.55 13.69 8.47
CA HIS A 324 -21.87 13.58 7.05
C HIS A 324 -22.24 12.16 6.57
N ILE A 325 -22.12 11.18 7.45
CA ILE A 325 -22.54 9.78 7.20
C ILE A 325 -23.91 9.50 7.81
#